data_5e75d3f0b87bd1ee0abdb971ea489ed9
#
_entry.id   5e75d3f0b87bd1ee0abdb971ea489ed9
#
_cell.length_a   1.000
_cell.length_b   1.000
_cell.length_c   1.000
_cell.angle_alpha   90.00
_cell.angle_beta   90.00
_cell.angle_gamma   90.00
#
_symmetry.space_group_name_H-M   'P 1'
#
loop_
_entity.id
_entity.type
_entity.pdbx_description
1 polymer ?
#
loop_
_entity_poly.entity_id
_entity_poly.type
_entity_poly.pdbx_seq_one_letter_code
_entity_poly.pdbx_strand_id
1 'polypeptide(L)'
;VPATFDGKYHTAPITLSQYETRVCARDTKTGEQAEMLLYWLPDFAGKYRVSLDDNIWFLRELAEHDYRSIFECAYLAFWKELYDEFGTKTHINIYLKDDDDFTIAALSDRYKAEWQANSHWLRLSFHARANLPAQPYLNAGYDEMKRDVDAVRAEIERFAGKELLGPVTTLHWGDATVEGCRALRDAGYDILLADFNPPPNNYPVAYYLTSDTERLHLFDRFAWRDTKEDITFIRCAIIANCYQEEEIVPFLDQLARDPHRGAFIDLLIHEQYFFPHYQFYQPNYRDKMRTAVRWAVENGYEPAFLEEIAAKW
;
A
#
# COMPACT_ATOMS: atom_id res chain seq x y z
N VAL A 1 8.21 -12.64 -33.54
CA VAL A 1 9.40 -13.40 -33.12
C VAL A 1 9.04 -14.87 -33.11
N PRO A 2 9.83 -15.79 -33.70
CA PRO A 2 9.61 -17.22 -33.58
C PRO A 2 9.77 -17.69 -32.13
N ALA A 3 8.86 -18.57 -31.71
CA ALA A 3 8.97 -19.21 -30.41
C ALA A 3 9.76 -20.53 -30.52
N THR A 4 10.51 -20.85 -29.46
CA THR A 4 11.25 -22.12 -29.32
C THR A 4 10.47 -23.04 -28.37
N PHE A 5 10.32 -24.31 -28.73
CA PHE A 5 9.67 -25.31 -27.88
C PHE A 5 10.70 -26.03 -27.02
N ASP A 6 10.52 -26.05 -25.71
CA ASP A 6 11.44 -26.66 -24.74
C ASP A 6 11.02 -28.08 -24.32
N GLY A 7 9.95 -28.62 -24.92
CA GLY A 7 9.34 -29.90 -24.56
C GLY A 7 8.05 -29.76 -23.75
N LYS A 8 7.78 -28.58 -23.22
CA LYS A 8 6.58 -28.28 -22.42
C LYS A 8 5.92 -26.96 -22.85
N TYR A 9 6.71 -25.93 -23.10
CA TYR A 9 6.24 -24.58 -23.44
C TYR A 9 6.88 -24.06 -24.72
N HIS A 10 6.15 -23.18 -25.41
CA HIS A 10 6.71 -22.32 -26.46
C HIS A 10 7.14 -21.01 -25.84
N THR A 11 8.41 -20.66 -25.98
CA THR A 11 9.01 -19.46 -25.39
C THR A 11 9.59 -18.55 -26.47
N ALA A 12 9.42 -17.25 -26.33
CA ALA A 12 10.02 -16.26 -27.20
C ALA A 12 10.41 -15.01 -26.38
N PRO A 13 11.62 -14.45 -26.58
CA PRO A 13 11.99 -13.19 -25.96
C PRO A 13 11.21 -12.05 -26.62
N ILE A 14 10.69 -11.14 -25.79
CA ILE A 14 10.09 -9.87 -26.25
C ILE A 14 10.77 -8.72 -25.50
N THR A 15 10.94 -7.58 -26.18
CA THR A 15 11.42 -6.35 -25.55
C THR A 15 10.24 -5.44 -25.32
N LEU A 16 10.03 -5.03 -24.09
CA LEU A 16 9.05 -4.01 -23.74
C LEU A 16 9.72 -2.64 -23.84
N SER A 17 9.13 -1.73 -24.60
CA SER A 17 9.66 -0.37 -24.84
C SER A 17 8.64 0.73 -24.58
N GLN A 18 7.42 0.34 -24.19
CA GLN A 18 6.31 1.24 -23.89
C GLN A 18 5.47 0.64 -22.77
N TYR A 19 4.69 1.49 -22.12
CA TYR A 19 3.85 1.12 -20.98
C TYR A 19 2.94 -0.07 -21.28
N GLU A 20 2.16 -0.03 -22.34
CA GLU A 20 1.28 -1.11 -22.77
C GLU A 20 1.84 -1.79 -24.01
N THR A 21 2.00 -3.10 -23.98
CA THR A 21 2.43 -3.91 -25.11
C THR A 21 1.44 -5.05 -25.35
N ARG A 22 0.81 -5.07 -26.53
CA ARG A 22 -0.03 -6.19 -26.97
C ARG A 22 0.86 -7.31 -27.52
N VAL A 23 0.74 -8.48 -26.93
CA VAL A 23 1.43 -9.70 -27.39
C VAL A 23 0.40 -10.63 -28.01
N CYS A 24 0.64 -11.06 -29.24
CA CYS A 24 -0.18 -12.06 -29.94
C CYS A 24 0.67 -13.30 -30.21
N ALA A 25 0.23 -14.45 -29.70
CA ALA A 25 0.78 -15.75 -30.04
C ALA A 25 -0.10 -16.41 -31.11
N ARG A 26 0.52 -16.95 -32.18
CA ARG A 26 -0.18 -17.63 -33.25
C ARG A 26 0.43 -19.01 -33.51
N ASP A 27 -0.41 -20.03 -33.50
CA ASP A 27 -0.04 -21.34 -34.01
C ASP A 27 -0.01 -21.32 -35.54
N THR A 28 1.16 -21.59 -36.11
CA THR A 28 1.34 -21.54 -37.56
C THR A 28 0.75 -22.74 -38.31
N LYS A 29 0.38 -23.81 -37.60
CA LYS A 29 -0.24 -25.02 -38.15
C LYS A 29 -1.77 -24.96 -38.13
N THR A 30 -2.33 -24.54 -37.00
CA THR A 30 -3.78 -24.47 -36.82
C THR A 30 -4.35 -23.11 -37.19
N GLY A 31 -3.55 -22.05 -37.13
CA GLY A 31 -3.97 -20.67 -37.29
C GLY A 31 -4.59 -20.05 -36.06
N GLU A 32 -4.71 -20.80 -34.97
CA GLU A 32 -5.22 -20.30 -33.68
C GLU A 32 -4.36 -19.17 -33.13
N GLN A 33 -5.01 -18.22 -32.48
CA GLN A 33 -4.35 -17.05 -31.90
C GLN A 33 -4.80 -16.84 -30.45
N ALA A 34 -3.87 -16.34 -29.62
CA ALA A 34 -4.14 -15.88 -28.28
C ALA A 34 -3.44 -14.51 -28.10
N GLU A 35 -4.14 -13.58 -27.45
CA GLU A 35 -3.61 -12.24 -27.18
C GLU A 35 -3.60 -11.97 -25.70
N MET A 36 -2.59 -11.20 -25.25
CA MET A 36 -2.56 -10.61 -23.92
C MET A 36 -1.95 -9.21 -23.95
N LEU A 37 -2.31 -8.38 -23.00
CA LEU A 37 -1.68 -7.11 -22.73
C LEU A 37 -0.63 -7.28 -21.64
N LEU A 38 0.56 -6.73 -21.85
CA LEU A 38 1.61 -6.64 -20.84
C LEU A 38 1.82 -5.16 -20.51
N TYR A 39 1.89 -4.87 -19.22
CA TYR A 39 2.18 -3.54 -18.69
C TYR A 39 3.60 -3.52 -18.13
N TRP A 40 4.39 -2.56 -18.60
CA TRP A 40 5.77 -2.37 -18.15
C TRP A 40 5.87 -1.14 -17.25
N LEU A 41 6.37 -1.35 -16.03
CA LEU A 41 6.45 -0.37 -14.96
C LEU A 41 7.92 -0.09 -14.59
N PRO A 42 8.72 0.55 -15.46
CA PRO A 42 10.15 0.73 -15.22
C PRO A 42 10.43 1.63 -14.02
N ASP A 43 9.56 2.61 -13.75
CA ASP A 43 9.75 3.60 -12.69
C ASP A 43 9.58 3.02 -11.27
N PHE A 44 9.06 1.78 -11.15
CA PHE A 44 8.98 1.05 -9.88
C PHE A 44 10.28 0.39 -9.47
N ALA A 45 11.15 0.06 -10.44
CA ALA A 45 12.37 -0.69 -10.17
C ALA A 45 13.32 0.09 -9.25
N GLY A 46 13.73 -0.54 -8.15
CA GLY A 46 14.61 0.08 -7.16
C GLY A 46 13.92 1.17 -6.32
N LYS A 47 12.60 1.11 -6.15
CA LYS A 47 11.86 2.02 -5.28
C LYS A 47 11.27 1.30 -4.07
N TYR A 48 11.15 2.05 -2.96
CA TYR A 48 10.42 1.60 -1.77
C TYR A 48 9.52 2.70 -1.23
N ARG A 49 8.52 2.31 -0.47
CA ARG A 49 7.72 3.20 0.37
C ARG A 49 7.44 2.57 1.73
N VAL A 50 7.01 3.39 2.68
CA VAL A 50 6.46 2.93 3.96
C VAL A 50 4.95 3.12 3.97
N SER A 51 4.22 2.07 4.37
CA SER A 51 2.78 2.05 4.58
C SER A 51 2.46 1.80 6.05
N LEU A 52 1.59 2.63 6.61
CA LEU A 52 1.14 2.52 7.99
C LEU A 52 -0.36 2.28 8.00
N ASP A 53 -0.79 1.19 8.59
CA ASP A 53 -2.20 0.81 8.62
C ASP A 53 -2.79 0.89 10.04
N ASP A 54 -4.11 0.84 10.13
CA ASP A 54 -4.88 0.87 11.37
C ASP A 54 -4.74 2.15 12.21
N ASN A 55 -4.42 3.28 11.57
CA ASN A 55 -4.07 4.50 12.28
C ASN A 55 -5.29 5.27 12.78
N ILE A 56 -5.31 5.54 14.10
CA ILE A 56 -6.28 6.41 14.76
C ILE A 56 -5.76 6.94 16.10
N TRP A 57 -4.91 6.19 16.80
CA TRP A 57 -4.51 6.53 18.16
C TRP A 57 -3.59 7.75 18.22
N PHE A 58 -2.68 7.91 17.27
CA PHE A 58 -1.86 9.14 17.20
C PHE A 58 -2.73 10.38 16.90
N LEU A 59 -3.81 10.24 16.13
CA LEU A 59 -4.75 11.32 15.85
C LEU A 59 -5.54 11.70 17.11
N ARG A 60 -5.96 10.71 17.89
CA ARG A 60 -6.56 10.92 19.20
C ARG A 60 -5.58 11.65 20.13
N GLU A 61 -4.32 11.22 20.20
CA GLU A 61 -3.27 11.89 20.99
C GLU A 61 -3.11 13.36 20.57
N LEU A 62 -3.09 13.66 19.26
CA LEU A 62 -3.05 15.04 18.76
C LEU A 62 -4.28 15.87 19.14
N ALA A 63 -5.46 15.25 19.26
CA ALA A 63 -6.68 15.94 19.68
C ALA A 63 -6.73 16.20 21.18
N GLU A 64 -6.22 15.28 21.99
CA GLU A 64 -6.29 15.34 23.45
C GLU A 64 -5.16 16.17 24.09
N HIS A 65 -4.05 16.39 23.37
CA HIS A 65 -2.89 17.12 23.88
C HIS A 65 -2.72 18.51 23.22
N ASP A 66 -2.27 19.48 23.98
CA ASP A 66 -1.99 20.83 23.49
C ASP A 66 -0.56 20.96 22.94
N TYR A 67 -0.23 20.12 21.96
CA TYR A 67 1.07 20.15 21.29
C TYR A 67 1.25 21.43 20.46
N ARG A 68 2.49 21.95 20.36
CA ARG A 68 2.84 23.06 19.48
C ARG A 68 3.15 22.60 18.05
N SER A 69 3.50 21.32 17.90
CA SER A 69 3.81 20.66 16.64
C SER A 69 3.25 19.26 16.62
N ILE A 70 2.85 18.77 15.45
CA ILE A 70 2.44 17.36 15.27
C ILE A 70 3.56 16.37 15.64
N PHE A 71 4.82 16.83 15.57
CA PHE A 71 6.00 16.01 15.90
C PHE A 71 6.33 15.97 17.40
N GLU A 72 5.54 16.62 18.27
CA GLU A 72 5.58 16.35 19.71
C GLU A 72 4.86 15.02 20.04
N CYS A 73 3.98 14.53 19.16
CA CYS A 73 3.48 13.15 19.19
C CYS A 73 4.62 12.18 18.87
N ALA A 74 4.92 11.27 19.79
CA ALA A 74 6.06 10.35 19.68
C ALA A 74 5.99 9.41 18.48
N TYR A 75 4.77 9.09 18.01
CA TYR A 75 4.55 8.29 16.81
C TYR A 75 5.00 9.04 15.55
N LEU A 76 4.52 10.27 15.36
CA LEU A 76 4.90 11.08 14.20
C LEU A 76 6.37 11.53 14.25
N ALA A 77 6.92 11.79 15.45
CA ALA A 77 8.34 12.09 15.64
C ALA A 77 9.24 10.98 15.09
N PHE A 78 8.89 9.72 15.34
CA PHE A 78 9.63 8.57 14.82
C PHE A 78 9.66 8.51 13.27
N TRP A 79 8.52 8.77 12.62
CA TRP A 79 8.47 8.80 11.15
C TRP A 79 9.22 9.99 10.57
N LYS A 80 9.22 11.12 11.27
CA LYS A 80 10.04 12.28 10.95
C LYS A 80 11.54 11.98 11.05
N GLU A 81 11.99 11.23 12.08
CA GLU A 81 13.37 10.76 12.19
C GLU A 81 13.78 9.92 10.96
N LEU A 82 12.95 8.98 10.51
CA LEU A 82 13.23 8.17 9.33
C LEU A 82 13.25 9.01 8.04
N TYR A 83 12.39 10.02 7.94
CA TYR A 83 12.48 10.97 6.83
C TYR A 83 13.78 11.78 6.87
N ASP A 84 14.17 12.33 8.03
CA ASP A 84 15.37 13.15 8.18
C ASP A 84 16.67 12.35 7.91
N GLU A 85 16.67 11.05 8.29
CA GLU A 85 17.83 10.17 8.12
C GLU A 85 17.94 9.59 6.72
N PHE A 86 16.81 9.16 6.12
CA PHE A 86 16.78 8.35 4.89
C PHE A 86 15.95 8.95 3.75
N GLY A 87 15.28 10.09 3.97
CA GLY A 87 14.34 10.66 2.99
C GLY A 87 13.07 9.83 2.82
N THR A 88 12.74 8.94 3.75
CA THR A 88 11.62 7.98 3.66
C THR A 88 10.30 8.67 3.41
N LYS A 89 9.54 8.20 2.42
CA LYS A 89 8.17 8.63 2.15
C LYS A 89 7.19 7.71 2.84
N THR A 90 6.30 8.31 3.65
CA THR A 90 5.40 7.57 4.55
C THR A 90 3.95 7.82 4.18
N HIS A 91 3.19 6.75 4.00
CA HIS A 91 1.77 6.77 3.69
C HIS A 91 0.98 6.19 4.87
N ILE A 92 0.09 6.99 5.45
CA ILE A 92 -0.67 6.68 6.67
C ILE A 92 -2.14 6.46 6.31
N ASN A 93 -2.61 5.22 6.44
CA ASN A 93 -4.00 4.84 6.20
C ASN A 93 -4.78 4.94 7.52
N ILE A 94 -5.81 5.79 7.55
CA ILE A 94 -6.48 6.18 8.81
C ILE A 94 -7.94 5.73 8.87
N TYR A 95 -8.39 5.48 10.09
CA TYR A 95 -9.81 5.29 10.41
C TYR A 95 -10.54 6.62 10.59
N LEU A 96 -11.86 6.61 10.40
CA LEU A 96 -12.73 7.73 10.76
C LEU A 96 -12.88 7.88 12.28
N LYS A 97 -12.94 6.75 12.98
CA LYS A 97 -13.12 6.68 14.42
C LYS A 97 -12.40 5.48 15.04
N ASP A 98 -12.13 5.55 16.34
CA ASP A 98 -11.68 4.38 17.09
C ASP A 98 -12.85 3.50 17.57
N ASP A 99 -12.53 2.47 18.35
CA ASP A 99 -13.53 1.55 18.93
C ASP A 99 -14.20 2.12 20.20
N ASP A 100 -13.69 3.26 20.69
CA ASP A 100 -14.28 4.04 21.79
C ASP A 100 -15.16 5.18 21.21
N ASP A 101 -15.04 6.37 21.74
CA ASP A 101 -15.86 7.52 21.36
C ASP A 101 -15.12 8.57 20.52
N PHE A 102 -13.81 8.37 20.23
CA PHE A 102 -13.05 9.32 19.44
C PHE A 102 -13.39 9.23 17.94
N THR A 103 -13.50 10.39 17.31
CA THR A 103 -13.60 10.54 15.86
C THR A 103 -12.67 11.65 15.39
N ILE A 104 -12.10 11.49 14.17
CA ILE A 104 -11.20 12.50 13.59
C ILE A 104 -11.88 13.85 13.35
N ALA A 105 -13.21 13.93 13.41
CA ALA A 105 -13.94 15.19 13.40
C ALA A 105 -13.59 16.08 14.62
N ALA A 106 -13.08 15.51 15.71
CA ALA A 106 -12.63 16.25 16.90
C ALA A 106 -11.25 16.93 16.70
N LEU A 107 -10.50 16.56 15.66
CA LEU A 107 -9.21 17.18 15.37
C LEU A 107 -9.38 18.67 15.02
N SER A 108 -8.53 19.51 15.61
CA SER A 108 -8.40 20.91 15.22
C SER A 108 -7.66 21.03 13.88
N ASP A 109 -7.95 22.06 13.12
CA ASP A 109 -7.20 22.44 11.92
C ASP A 109 -5.94 23.30 12.23
N ARG A 110 -5.60 23.52 13.50
CA ARG A 110 -4.46 24.33 13.95
C ARG A 110 -3.12 23.87 13.39
N TYR A 111 -2.99 22.57 13.08
CA TYR A 111 -1.78 22.00 12.51
C TYR A 111 -1.80 21.91 10.97
N LYS A 112 -2.85 22.42 10.31
CA LYS A 112 -3.04 22.25 8.86
C LYS A 112 -1.84 22.73 8.05
N ALA A 113 -1.31 23.90 8.40
CA ALA A 113 -0.12 24.43 7.71
C ALA A 113 1.12 23.54 7.89
N GLU A 114 1.27 22.90 9.05
CA GLU A 114 2.37 21.98 9.31
C GLU A 114 2.22 20.67 8.55
N TRP A 115 1.00 20.10 8.50
CA TRP A 115 0.68 18.95 7.65
C TRP A 115 1.05 19.25 6.20
N GLN A 116 0.56 20.36 5.64
CA GLN A 116 0.82 20.77 4.25
C GLN A 116 2.32 20.96 3.97
N ALA A 117 3.06 21.55 4.90
CA ALA A 117 4.52 21.73 4.78
C ALA A 117 5.26 20.38 4.68
N ASN A 118 4.69 19.29 5.22
CA ASN A 118 5.27 17.97 5.21
C ASN A 118 4.67 17.04 4.12
N SER A 119 3.79 17.54 3.26
CA SER A 119 3.13 16.73 2.22
C SER A 119 4.09 16.13 1.19
N HIS A 120 5.32 16.62 1.09
CA HIS A 120 6.34 16.08 0.19
C HIS A 120 6.90 14.71 0.64
N TRP A 121 6.66 14.30 1.89
CA TRP A 121 7.06 13.01 2.42
C TRP A 121 5.96 12.28 3.22
N LEU A 122 4.84 12.94 3.51
CA LEU A 122 3.67 12.36 4.19
C LEU A 122 2.45 12.31 3.27
N ARG A 123 1.69 11.22 3.35
CA ARG A 123 0.33 11.10 2.80
C ARG A 123 -0.60 10.55 3.87
N LEU A 124 -1.86 10.96 3.80
CA LEU A 124 -2.97 10.42 4.58
C LEU A 124 -4.00 9.85 3.61
N SER A 125 -4.55 8.69 3.92
CA SER A 125 -5.63 8.11 3.11
C SER A 125 -6.64 7.34 3.95
N PHE A 126 -7.74 6.99 3.31
CA PHE A 126 -8.79 6.16 3.87
C PHE A 126 -8.27 4.75 4.16
N HIS A 127 -8.55 4.21 5.35
CA HIS A 127 -8.31 2.80 5.68
C HIS A 127 -9.62 2.06 5.88
N ALA A 128 -10.45 2.54 6.78
CA ALA A 128 -11.81 2.11 7.03
C ALA A 128 -12.56 3.14 7.87
N ARG A 129 -13.85 2.87 8.12
CA ARG A 129 -14.63 3.64 9.10
C ARG A 129 -14.10 3.45 10.53
N ALA A 130 -13.79 2.21 10.91
CA ALA A 130 -13.26 1.82 12.22
C ALA A 130 -12.58 0.44 12.11
N ASN A 131 -11.87 0.04 13.16
CA ASN A 131 -11.25 -1.27 13.28
C ASN A 131 -12.31 -2.40 13.32
N LEU A 132 -13.43 -2.18 13.97
CA LEU A 132 -14.53 -3.14 14.04
C LEU A 132 -15.76 -2.68 13.24
N PRO A 133 -16.52 -3.63 12.63
CA PRO A 133 -16.33 -5.07 12.62
C PRO A 133 -15.12 -5.50 11.76
N ALA A 134 -14.57 -6.69 12.01
CA ALA A 134 -13.56 -7.27 11.14
C ALA A 134 -14.09 -7.41 9.70
N GLN A 135 -13.21 -7.20 8.69
CA GLN A 135 -13.54 -7.24 7.26
C GLN A 135 -14.77 -6.39 6.89
N PRO A 136 -14.78 -5.07 7.23
CA PRO A 136 -15.99 -4.25 7.16
C PRO A 136 -16.56 -4.13 5.75
N TYR A 137 -15.72 -4.32 4.72
CA TYR A 137 -16.09 -4.11 3.32
C TYR A 137 -16.18 -5.38 2.47
N LEU A 138 -16.03 -6.55 3.08
CA LEU A 138 -16.12 -7.85 2.39
C LEU A 138 -17.41 -7.99 1.56
N ASN A 139 -18.52 -7.42 2.04
CA ASN A 139 -19.81 -7.45 1.37
C ASN A 139 -20.41 -6.05 1.15
N ALA A 140 -19.62 -5.00 1.33
CA ALA A 140 -20.12 -3.63 1.21
C ALA A 140 -20.45 -3.28 -0.26
N GLY A 141 -21.58 -2.63 -0.46
CA GLY A 141 -21.96 -2.06 -1.75
C GLY A 141 -21.30 -0.70 -2.00
N TYR A 142 -21.52 -0.16 -3.21
CA TYR A 142 -20.98 1.12 -3.63
C TYR A 142 -21.32 2.27 -2.66
N ASP A 143 -22.59 2.45 -2.30
CA ASP A 143 -23.03 3.58 -1.47
C ASP A 143 -22.46 3.54 -0.05
N GLU A 144 -22.28 2.34 0.51
CA GLU A 144 -21.69 2.16 1.84
C GLU A 144 -20.22 2.58 1.82
N MET A 145 -19.45 2.03 0.89
CA MET A 145 -18.03 2.38 0.72
C MET A 145 -17.87 3.89 0.43
N LYS A 146 -18.70 4.42 -0.50
CA LYS A 146 -18.64 5.84 -0.90
C LYS A 146 -18.88 6.77 0.27
N ARG A 147 -19.89 6.49 1.10
CA ARG A 147 -20.17 7.26 2.32
C ARG A 147 -18.96 7.30 3.26
N ASP A 148 -18.33 6.13 3.51
CA ASP A 148 -17.28 6.03 4.49
C ASP A 148 -15.97 6.65 3.98
N VAL A 149 -15.63 6.43 2.71
CA VAL A 149 -14.43 7.04 2.10
C VAL A 149 -14.55 8.56 1.99
N ASP A 150 -15.72 9.08 1.59
CA ASP A 150 -15.94 10.52 1.50
C ASP A 150 -15.85 11.19 2.87
N ALA A 151 -16.36 10.54 3.93
CA ALA A 151 -16.26 11.06 5.29
C ALA A 151 -14.81 11.22 5.75
N VAL A 152 -13.96 10.21 5.54
CA VAL A 152 -12.54 10.30 5.93
C VAL A 152 -11.81 11.33 5.07
N ARG A 153 -12.04 11.36 3.77
CA ARG A 153 -11.41 12.35 2.86
C ARG A 153 -11.76 13.79 3.25
N ALA A 154 -13.04 14.05 3.53
CA ALA A 154 -13.49 15.37 3.95
C ALA A 154 -12.81 15.83 5.24
N GLU A 155 -12.62 14.93 6.19
CA GLU A 155 -11.90 15.22 7.43
C GLU A 155 -10.40 15.46 7.19
N ILE A 156 -9.72 14.65 6.37
CA ILE A 156 -8.32 14.89 6.01
C ILE A 156 -8.18 16.29 5.36
N GLU A 157 -9.04 16.64 4.41
CA GLU A 157 -9.02 17.96 3.78
C GLU A 157 -9.25 19.11 4.79
N ARG A 158 -10.09 18.87 5.80
CA ARG A 158 -10.39 19.84 6.85
C ARG A 158 -9.18 20.08 7.77
N PHE A 159 -8.63 19.01 8.38
CA PHE A 159 -7.60 19.16 9.41
C PHE A 159 -6.15 19.19 8.87
N ALA A 160 -5.88 18.54 7.74
CA ALA A 160 -4.53 18.40 7.19
C ALA A 160 -4.34 19.09 5.83
N GLY A 161 -5.38 19.14 5.00
CA GLY A 161 -5.32 19.71 3.66
C GLY A 161 -5.30 18.66 2.54
N LYS A 162 -5.80 19.04 1.37
CA LYS A 162 -5.88 18.16 0.19
C LYS A 162 -4.52 17.69 -0.33
N GLU A 163 -3.46 18.41 0.00
CA GLU A 163 -2.08 18.11 -0.38
C GLU A 163 -1.59 16.80 0.22
N LEU A 164 -2.23 16.34 1.32
CA LEU A 164 -1.92 15.06 1.97
C LEU A 164 -2.60 13.86 1.28
N LEU A 165 -3.64 14.10 0.47
CA LEU A 165 -4.35 13.05 -0.25
C LEU A 165 -3.56 12.60 -1.48
N GLY A 166 -3.55 11.29 -1.73
CA GLY A 166 -3.02 10.67 -2.94
C GLY A 166 -4.02 9.66 -3.52
N PRO A 167 -3.75 9.06 -4.68
CA PRO A 167 -4.63 8.09 -5.32
C PRO A 167 -4.48 6.66 -4.77
N VAL A 168 -3.80 6.51 -3.63
CA VAL A 168 -3.40 5.22 -3.08
C VAL A 168 -4.09 4.98 -1.75
N THR A 169 -4.58 3.76 -1.51
CA THR A 169 -4.99 3.32 -0.18
C THR A 169 -4.71 1.84 0.05
N THR A 170 -4.57 1.47 1.33
CA THR A 170 -4.71 0.10 1.82
C THR A 170 -6.01 0.01 2.58
N LEU A 171 -6.97 -0.75 2.08
CA LEU A 171 -8.24 -0.96 2.76
C LEU A 171 -8.07 -1.99 3.88
N HIS A 172 -8.67 -1.72 5.02
CA HIS A 172 -8.64 -2.63 6.17
C HIS A 172 -9.03 -4.05 5.78
N TRP A 173 -8.16 -5.03 6.06
CA TRP A 173 -8.20 -6.44 5.64
C TRP A 173 -7.98 -6.69 4.14
N GLY A 174 -7.87 -5.67 3.29
CA GLY A 174 -7.65 -5.87 1.85
C GLY A 174 -8.77 -6.59 1.10
N ASP A 175 -9.96 -6.71 1.69
CA ASP A 175 -11.13 -7.36 1.11
C ASP A 175 -12.22 -6.33 0.77
N ALA A 176 -12.74 -6.36 -0.46
CA ALA A 176 -13.87 -5.54 -0.87
C ALA A 176 -14.56 -6.13 -2.11
N THR A 177 -15.82 -5.76 -2.29
CA THR A 177 -16.57 -6.06 -3.52
C THR A 177 -16.06 -5.22 -4.70
N VAL A 178 -16.42 -5.62 -5.92
CA VAL A 178 -16.17 -4.79 -7.12
C VAL A 178 -16.83 -3.42 -6.99
N GLU A 179 -18.06 -3.37 -6.49
CA GLU A 179 -18.81 -2.14 -6.26
C GLU A 179 -18.12 -1.24 -5.22
N GLY A 180 -17.62 -1.81 -4.13
CA GLY A 180 -16.83 -1.10 -3.13
C GLY A 180 -15.53 -0.51 -3.74
N CYS A 181 -14.83 -1.28 -4.54
CA CYS A 181 -13.61 -0.79 -5.22
C CYS A 181 -13.91 0.29 -6.28
N ARG A 182 -15.06 0.22 -6.97
CA ARG A 182 -15.54 1.32 -7.84
C ARG A 182 -15.76 2.61 -7.05
N ALA A 183 -16.35 2.51 -5.86
CA ALA A 183 -16.53 3.67 -4.99
C ALA A 183 -15.20 4.28 -4.51
N LEU A 184 -14.19 3.45 -4.20
CA LEU A 184 -12.83 3.92 -3.91
C LEU A 184 -12.23 4.66 -5.10
N ARG A 185 -12.26 4.06 -6.30
CA ARG A 185 -11.76 4.68 -7.54
C ARG A 185 -12.46 6.01 -7.82
N ASP A 186 -13.78 6.07 -7.73
CA ASP A 186 -14.56 7.28 -7.98
C ASP A 186 -14.36 8.36 -6.89
N ALA A 187 -13.84 7.97 -5.73
CA ALA A 187 -13.32 8.87 -4.70
C ALA A 187 -11.86 9.29 -4.93
N GLY A 188 -11.20 8.77 -5.97
CA GLY A 188 -9.84 9.11 -6.34
C GLY A 188 -8.76 8.15 -5.84
N TYR A 189 -9.15 6.92 -5.41
CA TYR A 189 -8.23 5.84 -5.04
C TYR A 189 -8.26 4.75 -6.12
N ASP A 190 -7.43 4.88 -7.15
CA ASP A 190 -7.30 3.92 -8.26
C ASP A 190 -6.08 2.99 -8.12
N ILE A 191 -5.27 3.19 -7.07
CA ILE A 191 -4.17 2.31 -6.69
C ILE A 191 -4.47 1.73 -5.31
N LEU A 192 -4.72 0.41 -5.27
CA LEU A 192 -5.11 -0.30 -4.06
C LEU A 192 -4.01 -1.27 -3.64
N LEU A 193 -3.52 -1.14 -2.40
CA LEU A 193 -2.56 -2.09 -1.88
C LEU A 193 -3.26 -3.37 -1.45
N ALA A 194 -2.79 -4.45 -2.04
CA ALA A 194 -3.15 -5.79 -1.65
C ALA A 194 -2.18 -6.32 -0.60
N ASP A 195 -2.70 -7.07 0.31
CA ASP A 195 -2.01 -7.65 1.43
C ASP A 195 -1.84 -9.17 1.26
N PHE A 196 -1.35 -9.84 2.28
CA PHE A 196 -1.30 -11.29 2.35
C PHE A 196 -1.55 -11.74 3.79
N ASN A 197 -2.12 -12.93 3.93
CA ASN A 197 -2.25 -13.53 5.24
C ASN A 197 -0.86 -13.72 5.86
N PRO A 198 -0.69 -13.37 7.15
CA PRO A 198 0.59 -13.52 7.82
C PRO A 198 1.05 -14.99 7.82
N PRO A 199 2.35 -15.25 8.09
CA PRO A 199 2.86 -16.60 8.22
C PRO A 199 2.01 -17.48 9.16
N PRO A 200 1.86 -18.79 8.86
CA PRO A 200 2.55 -19.54 7.81
C PRO A 200 1.89 -19.49 6.43
N ASN A 201 0.70 -18.93 6.29
CA ASN A 201 -0.09 -19.07 5.07
C ASN A 201 0.46 -18.21 3.91
N ASN A 202 0.90 -16.98 4.18
CA ASN A 202 1.41 -16.03 3.17
C ASN A 202 0.60 -15.98 1.87
N TYR A 203 -0.74 -16.13 1.98
CA TYR A 203 -1.62 -16.18 0.82
C TYR A 203 -2.13 -14.78 0.48
N PRO A 204 -2.04 -14.34 -0.78
CA PRO A 204 -2.49 -13.02 -1.17
C PRO A 204 -3.96 -12.77 -0.91
N VAL A 205 -4.27 -11.63 -0.30
CA VAL A 205 -5.61 -11.05 -0.18
C VAL A 205 -5.63 -9.80 -1.05
N ALA A 206 -6.53 -9.74 -2.02
CA ALA A 206 -6.50 -8.72 -3.04
C ALA A 206 -7.91 -8.29 -3.47
N TYR A 207 -8.66 -7.73 -2.54
CA TYR A 207 -9.99 -7.17 -2.80
C TYR A 207 -10.91 -8.20 -3.47
N TYR A 208 -11.52 -7.84 -4.60
CA TYR A 208 -12.38 -8.72 -5.38
C TYR A 208 -11.63 -9.68 -6.33
N LEU A 209 -10.31 -9.64 -6.39
CA LEU A 209 -9.54 -10.59 -7.20
C LEU A 209 -9.60 -11.97 -6.54
N THR A 210 -10.44 -12.85 -7.07
CA THR A 210 -10.70 -14.16 -6.47
C THR A 210 -9.98 -15.30 -7.19
N SER A 211 -9.53 -15.10 -8.43
CA SER A 211 -8.81 -16.12 -9.18
C SER A 211 -7.37 -16.28 -8.66
N ASP A 212 -6.92 -17.52 -8.54
CA ASP A 212 -5.54 -17.82 -8.17
C ASP A 212 -4.55 -17.23 -9.19
N THR A 213 -4.92 -17.18 -10.46
CA THR A 213 -4.07 -16.61 -11.52
C THR A 213 -3.77 -15.14 -11.25
N GLU A 214 -4.78 -14.33 -10.92
CA GLU A 214 -4.63 -12.90 -10.65
C GLU A 214 -3.85 -12.65 -9.37
N ARG A 215 -4.23 -13.35 -8.28
CA ARG A 215 -3.56 -13.20 -6.97
C ARG A 215 -2.12 -13.67 -6.99
N LEU A 216 -1.82 -14.82 -7.61
CA LEU A 216 -0.46 -15.31 -7.73
C LEU A 216 0.38 -14.44 -8.66
N HIS A 217 -0.20 -13.89 -9.74
CA HIS A 217 0.48 -12.92 -10.59
C HIS A 217 0.86 -11.68 -9.78
N LEU A 218 -0.08 -11.10 -9.02
CA LEU A 218 0.17 -9.96 -8.16
C LEU A 218 1.27 -10.24 -7.13
N PHE A 219 1.26 -11.44 -6.54
CA PHE A 219 2.28 -11.86 -5.58
C PHE A 219 3.66 -12.00 -6.23
N ASP A 220 3.74 -12.56 -7.44
CA ASP A 220 5.01 -12.85 -8.12
C ASP A 220 5.55 -11.65 -8.92
N ARG A 221 4.70 -10.65 -9.25
CA ARG A 221 5.04 -9.53 -10.12
C ARG A 221 4.86 -8.15 -9.49
N PHE A 222 4.52 -8.08 -8.21
CA PHE A 222 4.20 -6.91 -7.39
C PHE A 222 2.99 -6.07 -7.84
N ALA A 223 2.53 -6.14 -9.07
CA ALA A 223 1.42 -5.35 -9.58
C ALA A 223 0.46 -6.16 -10.45
N TRP A 224 -0.82 -5.82 -10.39
CA TRP A 224 -1.88 -6.29 -11.28
C TRP A 224 -2.74 -5.11 -11.73
N ARG A 225 -2.95 -4.96 -13.04
CA ARG A 225 -3.83 -3.94 -13.61
C ARG A 225 -5.15 -4.57 -14.05
N ASP A 226 -6.25 -4.21 -13.39
CA ASP A 226 -7.60 -4.49 -13.88
C ASP A 226 -8.04 -3.37 -14.82
N THR A 227 -7.95 -3.63 -16.13
CA THR A 227 -8.30 -2.66 -17.16
C THR A 227 -9.80 -2.46 -17.31
N LYS A 228 -10.61 -3.41 -16.85
CA LYS A 228 -12.07 -3.30 -16.89
C LYS A 228 -12.57 -2.33 -15.84
N GLU A 229 -12.02 -2.41 -14.65
CA GLU A 229 -12.42 -1.55 -13.53
C GLU A 229 -11.54 -0.31 -13.40
N ASP A 230 -10.46 -0.21 -14.20
CA ASP A 230 -9.49 0.90 -14.17
C ASP A 230 -8.82 1.04 -12.80
N ILE A 231 -8.43 -0.10 -12.20
CA ILE A 231 -7.82 -0.18 -10.87
C ILE A 231 -6.49 -0.91 -10.96
N THR A 232 -5.50 -0.40 -10.24
CA THR A 232 -4.20 -1.06 -10.09
C THR A 232 -4.06 -1.60 -8.68
N PHE A 233 -3.71 -2.88 -8.57
CA PHE A 233 -3.35 -3.51 -7.31
C PHE A 233 -1.84 -3.61 -7.20
N ILE A 234 -1.30 -3.19 -6.05
CA ILE A 234 0.13 -3.29 -5.72
C ILE A 234 0.25 -4.17 -4.49
N ARG A 235 1.23 -5.05 -4.48
CA ARG A 235 1.47 -5.96 -3.36
C ARG A 235 2.23 -5.26 -2.24
N CYS A 236 1.80 -5.46 -0.98
CA CYS A 236 2.65 -5.28 0.18
C CYS A 236 3.83 -6.27 0.14
N ALA A 237 5.05 -5.82 0.42
CA ALA A 237 6.22 -6.70 0.42
C ALA A 237 6.39 -7.43 1.75
N ILE A 238 6.22 -6.74 2.86
CA ILE A 238 6.34 -7.26 4.22
C ILE A 238 5.41 -6.52 5.19
N ILE A 239 4.80 -7.26 6.11
CA ILE A 239 4.10 -6.71 7.28
C ILE A 239 5.04 -6.85 8.48
N ALA A 240 5.80 -5.80 8.78
CA ALA A 240 6.95 -5.88 9.70
C ALA A 240 6.58 -6.33 11.13
N ASN A 241 5.38 -6.01 11.61
CA ASN A 241 4.94 -6.48 12.94
C ASN A 241 4.66 -7.99 13.01
N CYS A 242 4.57 -8.69 11.90
CA CYS A 242 4.40 -10.15 11.85
C CYS A 242 5.74 -10.92 11.93
N TYR A 243 6.87 -10.24 11.90
CA TYR A 243 8.21 -10.82 11.92
C TYR A 243 8.97 -10.42 13.19
N GLN A 244 9.92 -11.27 13.64
CA GLN A 244 10.92 -10.83 14.60
C GLN A 244 11.92 -9.90 13.88
N GLU A 245 12.60 -9.03 14.62
CA GLU A 245 13.51 -8.05 14.03
C GLU A 245 14.63 -8.70 13.21
N GLU A 246 15.21 -9.79 13.73
CA GLU A 246 16.26 -10.58 13.08
C GLU A 246 15.81 -11.32 11.81
N GLU A 247 14.50 -11.47 11.59
CA GLU A 247 13.92 -12.13 10.39
C GLU A 247 13.73 -11.15 9.23
N ILE A 248 13.67 -9.85 9.49
CA ILE A 248 13.33 -8.81 8.49
C ILE A 248 14.38 -8.79 7.37
N VAL A 249 15.66 -8.65 7.71
CA VAL A 249 16.73 -8.57 6.69
C VAL A 249 16.81 -9.86 5.87
N PRO A 250 16.87 -11.07 6.47
CA PRO A 250 16.85 -12.31 5.69
C PRO A 250 15.66 -12.47 4.76
N PHE A 251 14.47 -12.03 5.19
CA PHE A 251 13.26 -12.06 4.37
C PHE A 251 13.39 -11.10 3.17
N LEU A 252 13.79 -9.86 3.40
CA LEU A 252 13.96 -8.86 2.34
C LEU A 252 15.08 -9.25 1.37
N ASP A 253 16.19 -9.84 1.85
CA ASP A 253 17.25 -10.39 1.01
C ASP A 253 16.74 -11.51 0.09
N GLN A 254 15.89 -12.39 0.61
CA GLN A 254 15.27 -13.44 -0.19
C GLN A 254 14.32 -12.86 -1.24
N LEU A 255 13.54 -11.85 -0.87
CA LEU A 255 12.61 -11.18 -1.78
C LEU A 255 13.36 -10.48 -2.93
N ALA A 256 14.45 -9.77 -2.62
CA ALA A 256 15.25 -9.02 -3.58
C ALA A 256 16.03 -9.90 -4.59
N ARG A 257 16.22 -11.19 -4.30
CA ARG A 257 16.82 -12.13 -5.26
C ARG A 257 15.93 -12.41 -6.47
N ASP A 258 14.63 -12.24 -6.32
CA ASP A 258 13.69 -12.34 -7.44
C ASP A 258 13.55 -10.95 -8.10
N PRO A 259 13.96 -10.77 -9.37
CA PRO A 259 13.96 -9.47 -10.04
C PRO A 259 12.57 -8.88 -10.25
N HIS A 260 11.51 -9.67 -10.15
CA HIS A 260 10.14 -9.21 -10.24
C HIS A 260 9.58 -8.87 -8.85
N ARG A 261 9.73 -9.78 -7.90
CA ARG A 261 9.25 -9.59 -6.52
C ARG A 261 10.00 -8.49 -5.79
N GLY A 262 11.30 -8.37 -6.04
CA GLY A 262 12.17 -7.36 -5.47
C GLY A 262 12.22 -6.04 -6.26
N ALA A 263 11.46 -5.92 -7.36
CA ALA A 263 11.48 -4.67 -8.14
C ALA A 263 11.02 -3.46 -7.34
N PHE A 264 9.99 -3.63 -6.53
CA PHE A 264 9.42 -2.62 -5.64
C PHE A 264 9.20 -3.20 -4.24
N ILE A 265 9.54 -2.42 -3.21
CA ILE A 265 9.42 -2.83 -1.80
C ILE A 265 8.42 -1.92 -1.07
N ASP A 266 7.30 -2.48 -0.66
CA ASP A 266 6.35 -1.83 0.26
C ASP A 266 6.55 -2.36 1.67
N LEU A 267 6.97 -1.50 2.59
CA LEU A 267 7.24 -1.80 3.99
C LEU A 267 6.03 -1.39 4.82
N LEU A 268 5.20 -2.35 5.19
CA LEU A 268 3.98 -2.11 5.97
C LEU A 268 4.20 -2.44 7.45
N ILE A 269 3.61 -1.62 8.32
CA ILE A 269 3.46 -1.91 9.75
C ILE A 269 2.15 -1.27 10.27
N HIS A 270 1.55 -1.88 11.28
CA HIS A 270 0.32 -1.37 11.88
C HIS A 270 0.61 -0.49 13.11
N GLU A 271 -0.17 0.57 13.28
CA GLU A 271 0.00 1.57 14.35
C GLU A 271 -0.04 0.97 15.75
N GLN A 272 -0.99 0.08 16.01
CA GLN A 272 -1.29 -0.38 17.39
C GLN A 272 -0.08 -0.95 18.11
N TYR A 273 0.80 -1.63 17.37
CA TYR A 273 2.00 -2.27 17.91
C TYR A 273 3.04 -1.28 18.48
N PHE A 274 2.89 0.02 18.16
CA PHE A 274 3.73 1.10 18.70
C PHE A 274 3.36 1.47 20.14
N PHE A 275 2.09 1.29 20.54
CA PHE A 275 1.57 1.84 21.79
C PHE A 275 1.60 0.82 22.95
N PRO A 276 2.20 1.18 24.14
CA PRO A 276 2.33 0.26 25.27
C PRO A 276 1.03 -0.27 25.86
N HIS A 277 -0.10 0.41 25.62
CA HIS A 277 -1.41 -0.04 26.09
C HIS A 277 -2.05 -1.11 25.19
N TYR A 278 -1.50 -1.36 24.02
CA TYR A 278 -1.97 -2.43 23.15
C TYR A 278 -1.54 -3.80 23.68
N GLN A 279 -2.45 -4.77 23.69
CA GLN A 279 -2.17 -6.11 24.19
C GLN A 279 -1.02 -6.84 23.47
N PHE A 280 -0.73 -6.47 22.22
CA PHE A 280 0.36 -7.01 21.41
C PHE A 280 1.47 -5.98 21.13
N TYR A 281 1.64 -5.01 22.05
CA TYR A 281 2.71 -4.01 21.96
C TYR A 281 4.07 -4.63 21.66
N GLN A 282 4.82 -4.00 20.77
CA GLN A 282 6.17 -4.44 20.38
C GLN A 282 7.21 -3.38 20.78
N PRO A 283 7.97 -3.60 21.87
CA PRO A 283 8.98 -2.63 22.31
C PRO A 283 10.01 -2.26 21.24
N ASN A 284 10.32 -3.19 20.32
CA ASN A 284 11.24 -3.03 19.20
C ASN A 284 10.57 -2.57 17.89
N TYR A 285 9.35 -1.99 17.96
CA TYR A 285 8.63 -1.47 16.79
C TYR A 285 9.50 -0.52 15.94
N ARG A 286 10.16 0.44 16.63
CA ARG A 286 11.03 1.42 15.97
C ARG A 286 12.23 0.78 15.31
N ASP A 287 12.85 -0.19 15.99
CA ASP A 287 14.04 -0.89 15.50
C ASP A 287 13.71 -1.73 14.27
N LYS A 288 12.58 -2.43 14.26
CA LYS A 288 12.07 -3.17 13.09
C LYS A 288 11.97 -2.29 11.85
N MET A 289 11.31 -1.14 11.96
CA MET A 289 11.12 -0.25 10.82
C MET A 289 12.41 0.45 10.40
N ARG A 290 13.24 0.85 11.36
CA ARG A 290 14.57 1.42 11.05
C ARG A 290 15.46 0.40 10.33
N THR A 291 15.42 -0.87 10.75
CA THR A 291 16.14 -1.98 10.11
C THR A 291 15.64 -2.21 8.68
N ALA A 292 14.33 -2.25 8.48
CA ALA A 292 13.74 -2.44 7.15
C ALA A 292 14.06 -1.28 6.18
N VAL A 293 13.93 -0.03 6.64
CA VAL A 293 14.22 1.17 5.85
C VAL A 293 15.72 1.27 5.53
N ARG A 294 16.58 1.03 6.53
CA ARG A 294 18.04 1.02 6.31
C ARG A 294 18.43 -0.03 5.29
N TRP A 295 17.88 -1.24 5.40
CA TRP A 295 18.11 -2.29 4.42
C TRP A 295 17.73 -1.83 3.00
N ALA A 296 16.57 -1.21 2.83
CA ALA A 296 16.14 -0.72 1.51
C ALA A 296 17.15 0.28 0.93
N VAL A 297 17.56 1.27 1.71
CA VAL A 297 18.52 2.30 1.27
C VAL A 297 19.90 1.71 0.97
N GLU A 298 20.41 0.82 1.82
CA GLU A 298 21.71 0.16 1.63
C GLU A 298 21.73 -0.79 0.41
N ASN A 299 20.56 -1.31 0.01
CA ASN A 299 20.39 -2.11 -1.21
C ASN A 299 20.03 -1.28 -2.45
N GLY A 300 20.11 0.07 -2.37
CA GLY A 300 19.95 0.96 -3.50
C GLY A 300 18.51 1.28 -3.87
N TYR A 301 17.55 1.00 -2.99
CA TYR A 301 16.17 1.44 -3.20
C TYR A 301 16.01 2.90 -2.79
N GLU A 302 15.27 3.66 -3.60
CA GLU A 302 14.95 5.06 -3.33
C GLU A 302 13.50 5.22 -2.85
N PRO A 303 13.22 6.14 -1.91
CA PRO A 303 11.87 6.36 -1.41
C PRO A 303 10.98 7.00 -2.48
N ALA A 304 9.76 6.47 -2.64
CA ALA A 304 8.79 7.03 -3.59
C ALA A 304 7.36 6.90 -3.05
N PHE A 305 6.50 7.87 -3.40
CA PHE A 305 5.06 7.62 -3.39
C PHE A 305 4.65 6.89 -4.67
N LEU A 306 3.62 6.05 -4.60
CA LEU A 306 3.17 5.29 -5.76
C LEU A 306 2.67 6.20 -6.90
N GLU A 307 2.03 7.31 -6.60
CA GLU A 307 1.60 8.29 -7.59
C GLU A 307 2.74 8.95 -8.37
N GLU A 308 3.95 8.97 -7.83
CA GLU A 308 5.13 9.51 -8.53
C GLU A 308 5.67 8.54 -9.58
N ILE A 309 5.49 7.25 -9.35
CA ILE A 309 6.04 6.17 -10.18
C ILE A 309 4.97 5.44 -11.00
N ALA A 310 3.70 5.49 -10.55
CA ALA A 310 2.56 4.94 -11.26
C ALA A 310 1.85 5.95 -12.17
N ALA A 311 2.25 7.20 -12.21
CA ALA A 311 1.55 8.33 -12.85
C ALA A 311 1.40 8.26 -14.39
N LYS A 312 1.64 7.11 -14.99
CA LYS A 312 1.53 6.90 -16.46
C LYS A 312 0.55 5.79 -16.83
N TRP A 313 -0.40 5.51 -15.95
CA TRP A 313 -1.47 4.56 -16.23
C TRP A 313 -2.44 5.08 -17.29
#